data_c72a13238c6f3eaf1bc2bff22177a9db
#
_entry.id   c72a13238c6f3eaf1bc2bff22177a9db
#
_cell.length_a   1.000
_cell.length_b   1.000
_cell.length_c   1.000
_cell.angle_alpha   90.00
_cell.angle_beta   90.00
_cell.angle_gamma   90.00
#
_symmetry.space_group_name_H-M   'P 1'
#
loop_
_entity.id
_entity.type
_entity.pdbx_description
1 polymer ?
#
loop_
_entity_poly.entity_id
_entity_poly.type
_entity_poly.pdbx_seq_one_letter_code
_entity_poly.pdbx_strand_id
1 'polypeptide(L)'
;PYDYVITPAYDALGGFMIARSLLQTNVRDRSFNWFRLSKTIDLFVHEDQSHPLALDIFRALVSLTPVRTRQQLWRVAPENLRNAALLFAIELDPQYLDSETVEALRLFFAENPEKRFRFFSRIFSTRAVVEHPLNSEFLDKILRSITSVGERDLSWSEWIRQSREKRLADVIALEKKWELH
;
A
#
# COMPACT_ATOMS: atom_id res chain seq x y z
N PRO A 1 5.73 -2.34 -30.68
CA PRO A 1 6.02 -3.14 -29.48
C PRO A 1 6.79 -2.36 -28.39
N TYR A 2 7.19 -1.09 -28.63
CA TYR A 2 7.92 -0.27 -27.65
C TYR A 2 7.01 0.60 -26.79
N ASP A 3 5.76 0.78 -27.16
CA ASP A 3 4.84 1.69 -26.46
C ASP A 3 4.39 1.19 -25.07
N TYR A 4 4.36 -0.15 -24.88
CA TYR A 4 3.89 -0.75 -23.62
C TYR A 4 4.86 -0.64 -22.45
N VAL A 5 6.13 -0.38 -22.68
CA VAL A 5 7.16 -0.34 -21.63
C VAL A 5 7.35 1.09 -21.09
N ILE A 6 7.00 2.10 -21.85
CA ILE A 6 7.25 3.50 -21.52
C ILE A 6 6.08 4.11 -20.75
N THR A 7 4.83 3.75 -21.09
CA THR A 7 3.61 4.33 -20.51
C THR A 7 3.54 4.20 -18.98
N PRO A 8 3.76 3.04 -18.33
CA PRO A 8 3.66 2.92 -16.87
C PRO A 8 4.66 3.80 -16.11
N ALA A 9 5.87 3.96 -16.63
CA ALA A 9 6.89 4.78 -15.99
C ALA A 9 6.56 6.28 -16.07
N TYR A 10 5.99 6.72 -17.18
CA TYR A 10 5.55 8.11 -17.34
C TYR A 10 4.33 8.41 -16.47
N ASP A 11 3.40 7.49 -16.36
CA ASP A 11 2.19 7.65 -15.54
C ASP A 11 2.56 7.77 -14.06
N ALA A 12 3.40 6.89 -13.55
CA ALA A 12 3.88 6.97 -12.17
C ALA A 12 4.64 8.27 -11.89
N LEU A 13 5.51 8.72 -12.83
CA LEU A 13 6.22 9.98 -12.71
C LEU A 13 5.25 11.18 -12.76
N GLY A 14 4.28 11.15 -13.68
CA GLY A 14 3.24 12.16 -13.78
C GLY A 14 2.42 12.26 -12.49
N GLY A 15 1.97 11.14 -11.96
CA GLY A 15 1.27 11.05 -10.69
C GLY A 15 2.09 11.62 -9.53
N PHE A 16 3.37 11.27 -9.46
CA PHE A 16 4.30 11.80 -8.45
C PHE A 16 4.47 13.33 -8.54
N MET A 17 4.64 13.88 -9.75
CA MET A 17 4.81 15.31 -9.96
C MET A 17 3.56 16.10 -9.56
N ILE A 18 2.38 15.60 -9.90
CA ILE A 18 1.10 16.20 -9.51
C ILE A 18 0.93 16.15 -7.99
N ALA A 19 1.14 15.01 -7.36
CA ALA A 19 1.05 14.85 -5.91
C ALA A 19 2.02 15.78 -5.17
N ARG A 20 3.25 15.89 -5.66
CA ARG A 20 4.26 16.81 -5.13
C ARG A 20 3.81 18.26 -5.23
N SER A 21 3.25 18.67 -6.38
CA SER A 21 2.73 20.02 -6.59
C SER A 21 1.57 20.33 -5.65
N LEU A 22 0.60 19.40 -5.51
CA LEU A 22 -0.52 19.55 -4.58
C LEU A 22 -0.06 19.76 -3.14
N LEU A 23 0.90 18.95 -2.68
CA LEU A 23 1.47 19.10 -1.33
C LEU A 23 2.27 20.40 -1.18
N GLN A 24 3.00 20.85 -2.19
CA GLN A 24 3.75 22.10 -2.15
C GLN A 24 2.83 23.33 -2.09
N THR A 25 1.80 23.34 -2.92
CA THR A 25 0.82 24.44 -2.98
C THR A 25 0.06 24.58 -1.67
N ASN A 26 -0.21 23.45 -1.00
CA ASN A 26 -1.01 23.40 0.22
C ASN A 26 -0.19 23.18 1.50
N VAL A 27 1.13 23.40 1.46
CA VAL A 27 2.05 23.11 2.58
C VAL A 27 1.68 23.81 3.89
N ARG A 28 0.99 24.94 3.83
CA ARG A 28 0.54 25.72 5.01
C ARG A 28 -0.72 25.16 5.65
N ASP A 29 -1.53 24.39 4.91
CA ASP A 29 -2.74 23.76 5.44
C ASP A 29 -2.41 22.41 6.07
N ARG A 30 -2.00 22.43 7.33
CA ARG A 30 -1.69 21.22 8.11
C ARG A 30 -2.93 20.37 8.41
N SER A 31 -4.13 20.90 8.26
CA SER A 31 -5.39 20.19 8.49
C SER A 31 -5.85 19.42 7.26
N PHE A 32 -5.18 19.58 6.13
CA PHE A 32 -5.53 18.94 4.86
C PHE A 32 -6.96 19.23 4.39
N ASN A 33 -7.49 20.43 4.69
CA ASN A 33 -8.82 20.83 4.24
C ASN A 33 -8.94 20.79 2.72
N TRP A 34 -7.86 21.15 1.99
CA TRP A 34 -7.79 21.05 0.54
C TRP A 34 -8.07 19.64 0.01
N PHE A 35 -7.65 18.60 0.75
CA PHE A 35 -7.86 17.20 0.36
C PHE A 35 -9.32 16.76 0.54
N ARG A 36 -10.09 17.48 1.37
CA ARG A 36 -11.51 17.23 1.61
C ARG A 36 -12.43 18.04 0.67
N LEU A 37 -11.87 18.92 -0.16
CA LEU A 37 -12.66 19.68 -1.14
C LEU A 37 -13.17 18.71 -2.21
N SER A 38 -14.42 18.89 -2.62
CA SER A 38 -15.05 18.05 -3.66
C SER A 38 -14.19 17.93 -4.92
N LYS A 39 -13.63 19.03 -5.39
CA LYS A 39 -12.73 19.04 -6.56
C LYS A 39 -11.53 18.11 -6.43
N THR A 40 -10.99 17.94 -5.23
CA THR A 40 -9.88 17.03 -5.00
C THR A 40 -10.36 15.59 -4.85
N ILE A 41 -11.50 15.40 -4.19
CA ILE A 41 -12.14 14.09 -4.04
C ILE A 41 -12.57 13.55 -5.40
N ASP A 42 -13.13 14.38 -6.25
CA ASP A 42 -13.59 14.02 -7.59
C ASP A 42 -12.46 13.49 -8.49
N LEU A 43 -11.20 13.88 -8.22
CA LEU A 43 -10.03 13.30 -8.90
C LEU A 43 -9.87 11.79 -8.63
N PHE A 44 -10.41 11.28 -7.53
CA PHE A 44 -10.14 9.92 -7.05
C PHE A 44 -11.36 9.00 -6.98
N VAL A 45 -12.58 9.54 -6.96
CA VAL A 45 -13.78 8.78 -6.56
C VAL A 45 -14.73 8.48 -7.72
N HIS A 46 -14.79 9.31 -8.75
CA HIS A 46 -15.71 9.12 -9.87
C HIS A 46 -15.07 8.29 -10.98
N GLU A 47 -15.56 7.06 -11.18
CA GLU A 47 -15.07 6.14 -12.23
C GLU A 47 -15.08 6.77 -13.62
N ASP A 48 -16.11 7.56 -13.95
CA ASP A 48 -16.26 8.22 -15.26
C ASP A 48 -15.56 9.60 -15.40
N GLN A 49 -15.10 10.18 -14.28
CA GLN A 49 -14.51 11.52 -14.24
C GLN A 49 -13.18 11.57 -13.50
N SER A 50 -12.69 10.42 -13.03
CA SER A 50 -11.40 10.36 -12.36
C SER A 50 -10.26 10.74 -13.32
N HIS A 51 -9.26 11.42 -12.78
CA HIS A 51 -8.07 11.72 -13.57
C HIS A 51 -7.41 10.40 -14.03
N PRO A 52 -6.92 10.29 -15.27
CA PRO A 52 -6.27 9.07 -15.76
C PRO A 52 -5.15 8.56 -14.85
N LEU A 53 -4.45 9.46 -14.15
CA LEU A 53 -3.39 9.15 -13.20
C LEU A 53 -3.88 9.13 -11.74
N ALA A 54 -5.19 9.05 -11.47
CA ALA A 54 -5.76 9.15 -10.13
C ALA A 54 -5.08 8.21 -9.12
N LEU A 55 -4.89 6.96 -9.50
CA LEU A 55 -4.26 5.95 -8.66
C LEU A 55 -2.80 6.28 -8.34
N ASP A 56 -2.03 6.73 -9.35
CA ASP A 56 -0.62 7.07 -9.17
C ASP A 56 -0.45 8.36 -8.36
N ILE A 57 -1.32 9.35 -8.57
CA ILE A 57 -1.38 10.56 -7.75
C ILE A 57 -1.68 10.19 -6.30
N PHE A 58 -2.66 9.32 -6.07
CA PHE A 58 -3.06 8.93 -4.72
C PHE A 58 -1.96 8.14 -3.99
N ARG A 59 -1.33 7.18 -4.65
CA ARG A 59 -0.16 6.46 -4.13
C ARG A 59 0.98 7.41 -3.77
N ALA A 60 1.28 8.34 -4.66
CA ALA A 60 2.30 9.33 -4.43
C ALA A 60 1.95 10.27 -3.27
N LEU A 61 0.68 10.67 -3.10
CA LEU A 61 0.23 11.44 -1.94
C LEU A 61 0.43 10.64 -0.64
N VAL A 62 0.07 9.36 -0.60
CA VAL A 62 0.31 8.51 0.58
C VAL A 62 1.79 8.46 0.92
N SER A 63 2.66 8.31 -0.08
CA SER A 63 4.10 8.20 0.13
C SER A 63 4.77 9.52 0.53
N LEU A 64 4.35 10.64 -0.08
CA LEU A 64 4.99 11.94 0.13
C LEU A 64 4.48 12.66 1.38
N THR A 65 3.25 12.40 1.83
CA THR A 65 2.66 13.09 2.97
C THR A 65 3.48 12.91 4.25
N PRO A 66 3.85 11.68 4.70
CA PRO A 66 4.64 11.53 5.92
C PRO A 66 6.06 12.11 5.79
N VAL A 67 6.65 12.05 4.60
CA VAL A 67 7.97 12.64 4.34
C VAL A 67 7.96 14.16 4.54
N ARG A 68 6.88 14.83 4.13
CA ARG A 68 6.81 16.30 4.12
C ARG A 68 6.16 16.90 5.35
N THR A 69 5.20 16.20 5.93
CA THR A 69 4.35 16.75 6.99
C THR A 69 4.47 15.99 8.30
N ARG A 70 5.12 14.84 8.30
CA ARG A 70 5.15 13.87 9.41
C ARG A 70 3.76 13.37 9.84
N GLN A 71 2.78 13.49 8.94
CA GLN A 71 1.42 13.00 9.14
C GLN A 71 1.14 11.87 8.16
N GLN A 72 0.31 10.94 8.56
CA GLN A 72 -0.16 9.87 7.68
C GLN A 72 -1.40 10.33 6.91
N LEU A 73 -1.45 10.12 5.58
CA LEU A 73 -2.57 10.58 4.77
C LEU A 73 -3.90 9.97 5.21
N TRP A 74 -3.92 8.71 5.64
CA TRP A 74 -5.14 8.02 6.05
C TRP A 74 -5.86 8.68 7.23
N ARG A 75 -5.14 9.40 8.10
CA ARG A 75 -5.73 10.11 9.25
C ARG A 75 -6.52 11.34 8.85
N VAL A 76 -6.08 12.00 7.80
CA VAL A 76 -6.65 13.27 7.31
C VAL A 76 -7.55 13.07 6.10
N ALA A 77 -7.51 11.89 5.50
CA ALA A 77 -8.32 11.52 4.35
C ALA A 77 -9.83 11.51 4.70
N PRO A 78 -10.69 11.90 3.76
CA PRO A 78 -12.11 11.70 3.89
C PRO A 78 -12.44 10.20 4.03
N GLU A 79 -13.60 9.89 4.61
CA GLU A 79 -13.97 8.53 5.01
C GLU A 79 -13.89 7.52 3.86
N ASN A 80 -14.39 7.89 2.70
CA ASN A 80 -14.39 7.07 1.49
C ASN A 80 -12.98 6.76 0.93
N LEU A 81 -11.97 7.55 1.26
CA LEU A 81 -10.58 7.36 0.83
C LEU A 81 -9.67 6.83 1.95
N ARG A 82 -10.14 6.83 3.20
CA ARG A 82 -9.33 6.48 4.37
C ARG A 82 -8.76 5.06 4.28
N ASN A 83 -9.60 4.09 3.97
CA ASN A 83 -9.18 2.70 3.86
C ASN A 83 -8.19 2.46 2.70
N ALA A 84 -8.38 3.16 1.59
CA ALA A 84 -7.44 3.10 0.48
C ALA A 84 -6.09 3.72 0.86
N ALA A 85 -6.09 4.87 1.53
CA ALA A 85 -4.87 5.50 2.02
C ALA A 85 -4.13 4.61 3.04
N LEU A 86 -4.86 3.95 3.94
CA LEU A 86 -4.29 3.00 4.90
C LEU A 86 -3.67 1.79 4.18
N LEU A 87 -4.36 1.22 3.18
CA LEU A 87 -3.82 0.11 2.40
C LEU A 87 -2.56 0.46 1.64
N PHE A 88 -2.47 1.65 1.04
CA PHE A 88 -1.25 2.08 0.37
C PHE A 88 -0.10 2.40 1.34
N ALA A 89 -0.40 2.67 2.62
CA ALA A 89 0.65 2.85 3.63
C ALA A 89 1.53 1.61 3.84
N ILE A 90 1.10 0.42 3.42
CA ILE A 90 1.95 -0.79 3.44
C ILE A 90 3.19 -0.65 2.52
N GLU A 91 3.16 0.26 1.55
CA GLU A 91 4.26 0.51 0.61
C GLU A 91 5.27 1.54 1.13
N LEU A 92 5.00 2.13 2.30
CA LEU A 92 5.89 3.12 2.92
C LEU A 92 7.20 2.48 3.40
N ASP A 93 8.25 3.29 3.35
CA ASP A 93 9.50 2.94 4.01
C ASP A 93 9.28 2.83 5.53
N PRO A 94 9.94 1.87 6.23
CA PRO A 94 9.80 1.65 7.67
C PRO A 94 9.89 2.91 8.53
N GLN A 95 10.79 3.83 8.19
CA GLN A 95 10.99 5.08 8.94
C GLN A 95 9.78 6.03 8.91
N TYR A 96 8.85 5.82 7.97
CA TYR A 96 7.62 6.61 7.83
C TYR A 96 6.38 5.88 8.32
N LEU A 97 6.53 4.63 8.80
CA LEU A 97 5.44 3.85 9.40
C LEU A 97 5.47 4.05 10.93
N ASP A 98 4.55 4.85 11.44
CA ASP A 98 4.39 4.98 12.89
C ASP A 98 3.56 3.83 13.48
N SER A 99 3.67 3.66 14.80
CA SER A 99 3.01 2.58 15.53
C SER A 99 1.49 2.60 15.41
N GLU A 100 0.88 3.78 15.29
CA GLU A 100 -0.57 3.93 15.14
C GLU A 100 -1.03 3.45 13.75
N THR A 101 -0.25 3.71 12.70
CA THR A 101 -0.53 3.20 11.35
C THR A 101 -0.38 1.68 11.31
N VAL A 102 0.63 1.13 11.96
CA VAL A 102 0.83 -0.33 12.07
C VAL A 102 -0.37 -0.96 12.79
N GLU A 103 -0.82 -0.37 13.88
CA GLU A 103 -1.98 -0.88 14.63
C GLU A 103 -3.29 -0.76 13.83
N ALA A 104 -3.51 0.35 13.13
CA ALA A 104 -4.66 0.53 12.26
C ALA A 104 -4.69 -0.51 11.12
N LEU A 105 -3.53 -0.81 10.53
CA LEU A 105 -3.38 -1.88 9.53
C LEU A 105 -3.69 -3.26 10.13
N ARG A 106 -3.23 -3.52 11.36
CA ARG A 106 -3.51 -4.78 12.05
C ARG A 106 -5.00 -5.01 12.21
N LEU A 107 -5.72 -4.01 12.74
CA LEU A 107 -7.16 -4.07 12.92
C LEU A 107 -7.89 -4.22 11.57
N PHE A 108 -7.50 -3.41 10.60
CA PHE A 108 -8.08 -3.48 9.27
C PHE A 108 -7.95 -4.87 8.64
N PHE A 109 -6.78 -5.50 8.73
CA PHE A 109 -6.58 -6.85 8.19
C PHE A 109 -7.23 -7.95 9.04
N ALA A 110 -7.39 -7.75 10.34
CA ALA A 110 -8.15 -8.68 11.18
C ALA A 110 -9.63 -8.75 10.77
N GLU A 111 -10.19 -7.61 10.36
CA GLU A 111 -11.62 -7.48 10.01
C GLU A 111 -11.94 -7.74 8.52
N ASN A 112 -10.92 -7.71 7.64
CA ASN A 112 -11.12 -7.78 6.19
C ASN A 112 -10.35 -8.95 5.54
N PRO A 113 -10.92 -10.17 5.50
CA PRO A 113 -10.24 -11.38 4.99
C PRO A 113 -9.69 -11.24 3.57
N GLU A 114 -10.50 -10.71 2.64
CA GLU A 114 -10.08 -10.55 1.23
C GLU A 114 -8.88 -9.61 1.06
N LYS A 115 -8.86 -8.52 1.82
CA LYS A 115 -7.75 -7.56 1.80
C LYS A 115 -6.51 -8.18 2.44
N ARG A 116 -6.67 -8.95 3.50
CA ARG A 116 -5.62 -9.69 4.17
C ARG A 116 -4.90 -10.66 3.22
N PHE A 117 -5.62 -11.42 2.41
CA PHE A 117 -5.03 -12.35 1.45
C PHE A 117 -4.18 -11.63 0.38
N ARG A 118 -4.67 -10.51 -0.14
CA ARG A 118 -3.90 -9.67 -1.06
C ARG A 118 -2.65 -9.06 -0.40
N PHE A 119 -2.73 -8.76 0.88
CA PHE A 119 -1.62 -8.23 1.65
C PHE A 119 -0.50 -9.27 1.83
N PHE A 120 -0.84 -10.52 2.10
CA PHE A 120 0.14 -11.59 2.25
C PHE A 120 1.05 -11.69 1.02
N SER A 121 0.51 -11.65 -0.18
CA SER A 121 1.30 -11.69 -1.41
C SER A 121 2.29 -10.52 -1.51
N ARG A 122 1.93 -9.34 -1.03
CA ARG A 122 2.80 -8.15 -1.03
C ARG A 122 3.91 -8.22 0.02
N ILE A 123 3.63 -8.65 1.25
CA ILE A 123 4.66 -8.84 2.28
C ILE A 123 5.77 -9.75 1.76
N PHE A 124 5.40 -10.86 1.10
CA PHE A 124 6.38 -11.81 0.61
C PHE A 124 7.13 -11.35 -0.63
N SER A 125 6.56 -10.43 -1.43
CA SER A 125 7.21 -9.95 -2.64
C SER A 125 8.30 -8.92 -2.39
N THR A 126 8.23 -8.17 -1.31
CA THR A 126 9.06 -6.98 -1.17
C THR A 126 9.98 -6.94 0.03
N ARG A 127 9.72 -7.70 1.12
CA ARG A 127 10.37 -7.38 2.39
C ARG A 127 10.54 -8.57 3.33
N ALA A 128 11.56 -9.36 3.08
CA ALA A 128 12.06 -10.35 4.06
C ALA A 128 12.97 -9.69 5.13
N VAL A 129 12.81 -8.39 5.42
CA VAL A 129 13.68 -7.70 6.35
C VAL A 129 13.06 -7.78 7.73
N VAL A 130 13.77 -8.42 8.67
CA VAL A 130 13.36 -8.61 10.06
C VAL A 130 13.04 -7.29 10.77
N GLU A 131 13.66 -6.20 10.35
CA GLU A 131 13.50 -4.86 10.93
C GLU A 131 12.24 -4.11 10.43
N HIS A 132 11.53 -4.64 9.45
CA HIS A 132 10.34 -3.94 8.93
C HIS A 132 9.15 -4.14 9.88
N PRO A 133 8.40 -3.08 10.26
CA PRO A 133 7.26 -3.18 11.17
C PRO A 133 6.16 -4.15 10.70
N LEU A 134 6.04 -4.35 9.37
CA LEU A 134 5.09 -5.27 8.76
C LEU A 134 5.76 -6.62 8.42
N ASN A 135 6.43 -7.21 9.37
CA ASN A 135 7.15 -8.48 9.29
C ASN A 135 6.29 -9.68 9.71
N SER A 136 6.94 -10.81 9.98
CA SER A 136 6.28 -12.04 10.45
C SER A 136 5.59 -11.89 11.81
N GLU A 137 6.10 -11.04 12.71
CA GLU A 137 5.45 -10.75 14.00
C GLU A 137 4.13 -9.97 13.80
N PHE A 138 4.13 -9.05 12.85
CA PHE A 138 2.91 -8.34 12.48
C PHE A 138 1.84 -9.30 11.95
N LEU A 139 2.24 -10.27 11.12
CA LEU A 139 1.35 -11.33 10.66
C LEU A 139 0.78 -12.15 11.82
N ASP A 140 1.64 -12.58 12.76
CA ASP A 140 1.20 -13.31 13.96
C ASP A 140 0.16 -12.49 14.76
N LYS A 141 0.40 -11.19 14.93
CA LYS A 141 -0.55 -10.30 15.60
C LYS A 141 -1.89 -10.21 14.87
N ILE A 142 -1.91 -10.17 13.53
CA ILE A 142 -3.15 -10.21 12.73
C ILE A 142 -3.88 -11.54 13.00
N LEU A 143 -3.19 -12.66 12.87
CA LEU A 143 -3.80 -13.98 13.04
C LEU A 143 -4.38 -14.18 14.44
N ARG A 144 -3.69 -13.73 15.49
CA ARG A 144 -4.19 -13.75 16.87
C ARG A 144 -5.42 -12.87 17.09
N SER A 145 -5.61 -11.83 16.28
CA SER A 145 -6.75 -10.92 16.37
C SER A 145 -8.03 -11.51 15.74
N ILE A 146 -7.90 -12.56 14.94
CA ILE A 146 -9.04 -13.24 14.31
C ILE A 146 -9.72 -14.13 15.35
N THR A 147 -10.96 -13.82 15.68
CA THR A 147 -11.74 -14.55 16.70
C THR A 147 -12.21 -15.91 16.23
N SER A 148 -12.58 -16.03 14.95
CA SER A 148 -13.03 -17.29 14.33
C SER A 148 -11.84 -18.22 14.09
N VAL A 149 -11.87 -19.41 14.69
CA VAL A 149 -10.83 -20.44 14.51
C VAL A 149 -10.72 -20.85 13.05
N GLY A 150 -11.85 -21.15 12.39
CA GLY A 150 -11.85 -21.56 10.99
C GLY A 150 -11.30 -20.48 10.05
N GLU A 151 -11.61 -19.22 10.29
CA GLU A 151 -11.07 -18.10 9.51
C GLU A 151 -9.57 -17.91 9.75
N ARG A 152 -9.10 -18.10 10.96
CA ARG A 152 -7.69 -18.06 11.30
C ARG A 152 -6.92 -19.19 10.60
N ASP A 153 -7.45 -20.41 10.62
CA ASP A 153 -6.83 -21.56 9.96
C ASP A 153 -6.77 -21.39 8.43
N LEU A 154 -7.83 -20.85 7.81
CA LEU A 154 -7.83 -20.50 6.40
C LEU A 154 -6.77 -19.43 6.08
N SER A 155 -6.65 -18.40 6.91
CA SER A 155 -5.65 -17.35 6.74
C SER A 155 -4.23 -17.89 6.87
N TRP A 156 -3.99 -18.79 7.82
CA TRP A 156 -2.70 -19.46 7.99
C TRP A 156 -2.35 -20.33 6.78
N SER A 157 -3.32 -21.14 6.32
CA SER A 157 -3.15 -22.00 5.15
C SER A 157 -2.85 -21.20 3.88
N GLU A 158 -3.53 -20.09 3.67
CA GLU A 158 -3.31 -19.20 2.54
C GLU A 158 -1.93 -18.53 2.61
N TRP A 159 -1.49 -18.11 3.78
CA TRP A 159 -0.13 -17.59 3.96
C TRP A 159 0.94 -18.62 3.60
N ILE A 160 0.78 -19.87 4.07
CA ILE A 160 1.72 -20.96 3.73
C ILE A 160 1.74 -21.21 2.23
N ARG A 161 0.55 -21.25 1.58
CA ARG A 161 0.43 -21.45 0.14
C ARG A 161 1.19 -20.38 -0.64
N GLN A 162 0.93 -19.12 -0.37
CA GLN A 162 1.58 -17.99 -1.04
C GLN A 162 3.09 -17.96 -0.79
N SER A 163 3.54 -18.28 0.42
CA SER A 163 4.95 -18.38 0.76
C SER A 163 5.68 -19.46 -0.05
N ARG A 164 5.04 -20.61 -0.26
CA ARG A 164 5.60 -21.70 -1.08
C ARG A 164 5.66 -21.33 -2.55
N GLU A 165 4.59 -20.77 -3.09
CA GLU A 165 4.53 -20.34 -4.49
C GLU A 165 5.61 -19.31 -4.81
N LYS A 166 5.83 -18.37 -3.92
CA LYS A 166 6.88 -17.37 -4.10
C LYS A 166 8.28 -18.00 -4.07
N ARG A 167 8.57 -18.85 -3.09
CA ARG A 167 9.88 -19.53 -3.01
C ARG A 167 10.16 -20.33 -4.27
N LEU A 168 9.14 -21.01 -4.79
CA LEU A 168 9.25 -21.74 -6.05
C LEU A 168 9.56 -20.80 -7.23
N ALA A 169 8.87 -19.67 -7.33
CA ALA A 169 9.12 -18.67 -8.36
C ALA A 169 10.54 -18.07 -8.26
N ASP A 170 11.01 -17.80 -7.03
CA ASP A 170 12.36 -17.29 -6.79
C ASP A 170 13.43 -18.32 -7.21
N VAL A 171 13.21 -19.62 -6.92
CA VAL A 171 14.11 -20.71 -7.35
C VAL A 171 14.16 -20.81 -8.87
N ILE A 172 13.01 -20.84 -9.55
CA ILE A 172 12.94 -20.89 -11.01
C ILE A 172 13.65 -19.68 -11.65
N ALA A 173 13.49 -18.49 -11.07
CA ALA A 173 14.15 -17.28 -11.56
C ALA A 173 15.69 -17.37 -11.41
N LEU A 174 16.16 -17.97 -10.31
CA LEU A 174 17.59 -18.24 -10.10
C LEU A 174 18.13 -19.26 -11.08
N GLU A 175 17.44 -20.39 -11.30
CA GLU A 175 17.83 -21.41 -12.25
C GLU A 175 18.00 -20.82 -13.67
N LYS A 176 17.00 -20.08 -14.15
CA LYS A 176 17.07 -19.39 -15.45
C LYS A 176 18.27 -18.43 -15.56
N LYS A 177 18.65 -17.78 -14.45
CA LYS A 177 19.80 -16.90 -14.43
C LYS A 177 21.12 -17.66 -14.54
N TRP A 178 21.19 -18.87 -13.98
CA TRP A 178 22.37 -19.73 -14.05
C TRP A 178 22.54 -20.39 -15.44
N GLU A 179 21.45 -20.69 -16.14
CA GLU A 179 21.48 -21.25 -17.50
C GLU A 179 21.97 -20.24 -18.55
N LEU A 180 21.99 -18.93 -18.24
CA LEU A 180 22.43 -17.87 -19.15
C LEU A 180 23.93 -17.51 -18.98
N HIS A 181 24.66 -18.21 -18.14
CA HIS A 181 26.10 -18.08 -17.89
C HIS A 181 26.85 -19.37 -18.15
#